data_034c305360fe153934f160d769ead7a9
#
_entry.id   034c305360fe153934f160d769ead7a9
#
_cell.length_a   1.000
_cell.length_b   1.000
_cell.length_c   1.000
_cell.angle_alpha   90.00
_cell.angle_beta   90.00
_cell.angle_gamma   90.00
#
_symmetry.space_group_name_H-M   'P 1'
#
loop_
_entity.id
_entity.type
_entity.pdbx_description
1 polymer ?
#
loop_
_entity_poly.entity_id
_entity_poly.type
_entity_poly.pdbx_seq_one_letter_code
_entity_poly.pdbx_strand_id
1 'polypeptide(L)'
;MPVITLVNEGKTLEVPEGVNLRKTLLKNGISPYAGKDRFLNCRGNGLCGTCRVEVVDGKGAPAMSPLEEASLLGLIPFYARTVPKNVRLSCRIAVTKDLAIKTHPAVEVDWNLTRQRLSMCAIWLMFGGAFFTVMVRLLIEIATGR
;
A
#
# COMPACT_ATOMS: atom_id res chain seq x y z
N MET A 1 16.11 -1.95 -24.72
CA MET A 1 14.80 -2.24 -24.09
C MET A 1 15.10 -2.87 -22.74
N PRO A 2 14.55 -2.37 -21.63
CA PRO A 2 14.77 -2.96 -20.33
C PRO A 2 14.15 -4.35 -20.21
N VAL A 3 14.78 -5.21 -19.41
CA VAL A 3 14.36 -6.59 -19.15
C VAL A 3 13.90 -6.72 -17.71
N ILE A 4 12.69 -7.25 -17.51
CA ILE A 4 12.15 -7.58 -16.19
C ILE A 4 12.37 -9.07 -15.96
N THR A 5 13.16 -9.41 -14.94
CA THR A 5 13.39 -10.79 -14.52
C THR A 5 12.54 -11.13 -13.32
N LEU A 6 11.66 -12.11 -13.47
CA LEU A 6 10.81 -12.65 -12.40
C LEU A 6 11.51 -13.84 -11.75
N VAL A 7 12.16 -13.61 -10.62
CA VAL A 7 13.01 -14.62 -9.96
C VAL A 7 12.19 -15.83 -9.51
N ASN A 8 10.97 -15.63 -8.97
CA ASN A 8 10.12 -16.73 -8.49
C ASN A 8 9.52 -17.58 -9.61
N GLU A 9 9.33 -16.99 -10.79
CA GLU A 9 8.63 -17.62 -11.91
C GLU A 9 9.59 -18.08 -13.01
N GLY A 10 10.89 -17.71 -12.89
CA GLY A 10 11.92 -18.04 -13.90
C GLY A 10 11.62 -17.43 -15.26
N LYS A 11 10.86 -16.33 -15.33
CA LYS A 11 10.47 -15.68 -16.57
C LYS A 11 11.19 -14.35 -16.74
N THR A 12 11.47 -14.02 -18.00
CA THR A 12 12.01 -12.73 -18.42
C THR A 12 11.05 -12.05 -19.38
N LEU A 13 10.85 -10.75 -19.22
CA LEU A 13 9.97 -9.94 -20.07
C LEU A 13 10.74 -8.75 -20.60
N GLU A 14 10.85 -8.65 -21.91
CA GLU A 14 11.36 -7.44 -22.57
C GLU A 14 10.23 -6.41 -22.69
N VAL A 15 10.49 -5.18 -22.28
CA VAL A 15 9.47 -4.15 -22.22
C VAL A 15 10.00 -2.81 -22.74
N PRO A 16 9.14 -1.93 -23.27
CA PRO A 16 9.53 -0.56 -23.57
C PRO A 16 9.93 0.20 -22.29
N GLU A 17 10.82 1.16 -22.42
CA GLU A 17 11.21 2.03 -21.33
C GLU A 17 10.04 2.88 -20.83
N GLY A 18 9.95 3.11 -19.51
CA GLY A 18 8.93 3.93 -18.89
C GLY A 18 7.58 3.23 -18.65
N VAL A 19 7.43 1.95 -18.99
CA VAL A 19 6.18 1.23 -18.77
C VAL A 19 5.92 1.00 -17.28
N ASN A 20 4.66 1.01 -16.91
CA ASN A 20 4.25 0.72 -15.53
C ASN A 20 4.34 -0.79 -15.24
N LEU A 21 5.14 -1.16 -14.24
CA LEU A 21 5.42 -2.56 -13.90
C LEU A 21 4.14 -3.36 -13.64
N ARG A 22 3.18 -2.83 -12.85
CA ARG A 22 1.92 -3.52 -12.57
C ARG A 22 1.13 -3.84 -13.83
N LYS A 23 0.99 -2.87 -14.73
CA LYS A 23 0.25 -3.06 -15.99
C LYS A 23 0.92 -4.12 -16.86
N THR A 24 2.24 -4.10 -16.92
CA THR A 24 3.04 -5.07 -17.68
C THR A 24 2.89 -6.48 -17.13
N LEU A 25 2.99 -6.66 -15.81
CA LEU A 25 2.79 -7.96 -15.16
C LEU A 25 1.39 -8.53 -15.48
N LEU A 26 0.35 -7.74 -15.28
CA LEU A 26 -1.03 -8.17 -15.54
C LEU A 26 -1.28 -8.51 -17.01
N LYS A 27 -0.70 -7.74 -17.95
CA LYS A 27 -0.81 -8.03 -19.41
C LYS A 27 -0.17 -9.38 -19.77
N ASN A 28 0.86 -9.79 -19.05
CA ASN A 28 1.53 -11.07 -19.24
C ASN A 28 0.98 -12.20 -18.35
N GLY A 29 -0.19 -12.03 -17.76
CA GLY A 29 -0.86 -13.04 -16.94
C GLY A 29 -0.26 -13.22 -15.54
N ILE A 30 0.66 -12.34 -15.12
CA ILE A 30 1.35 -12.40 -13.84
C ILE A 30 0.65 -11.45 -12.87
N SER A 31 0.08 -12.01 -11.79
CA SER A 31 -0.61 -11.20 -10.80
C SER A 31 0.36 -10.72 -9.72
N PRO A 32 0.49 -9.40 -9.48
CA PRO A 32 1.25 -8.89 -8.33
C PRO A 32 0.47 -9.01 -7.01
N TYR A 33 -0.73 -9.55 -7.01
CA TYR A 33 -1.62 -9.66 -5.87
C TYR A 33 -1.65 -11.07 -5.31
N ALA A 34 -1.52 -11.20 -3.99
CA ALA A 34 -1.63 -12.47 -3.28
C ALA A 34 -3.06 -12.73 -2.80
N GLY A 35 -3.56 -13.95 -2.97
CA GLY A 35 -4.83 -14.42 -2.43
C GLY A 35 -6.01 -13.45 -2.67
N LYS A 36 -6.68 -13.03 -1.60
CA LYS A 36 -7.85 -12.12 -1.63
C LYS A 36 -7.54 -10.69 -2.09
N ASP A 37 -6.28 -10.25 -2.04
CA ASP A 37 -5.87 -8.94 -2.53
C ASP A 37 -6.10 -8.79 -4.04
N ARG A 38 -6.31 -9.88 -4.75
CA ARG A 38 -6.70 -9.89 -6.16
C ARG A 38 -8.04 -9.21 -6.41
N PHE A 39 -8.97 -9.33 -5.46
CA PHE A 39 -10.31 -8.73 -5.56
C PHE A 39 -10.38 -7.39 -4.83
N LEU A 40 -9.65 -7.24 -3.71
CA LEU A 40 -9.64 -6.05 -2.86
C LEU A 40 -8.37 -5.23 -3.12
N ASN A 41 -8.38 -4.43 -4.17
CA ASN A 41 -7.24 -3.57 -4.51
C ASN A 41 -7.68 -2.23 -5.09
N CYS A 42 -6.81 -1.23 -5.05
CA CYS A 42 -7.07 0.13 -5.55
C CYS A 42 -6.88 0.29 -7.07
N ARG A 43 -6.74 -0.80 -7.80
CA ARG A 43 -6.53 -0.83 -9.26
C ARG A 43 -5.33 -0.03 -9.78
N GLY A 44 -4.35 0.23 -8.91
CA GLY A 44 -3.10 0.90 -9.28
C GLY A 44 -2.97 2.35 -8.81
N ASN A 45 -3.89 2.85 -7.96
CA ASN A 45 -3.82 4.21 -7.43
C ASN A 45 -2.73 4.41 -6.35
N GLY A 46 -2.02 3.34 -5.95
CA GLY A 46 -0.91 3.42 -4.99
C GLY A 46 -1.33 3.62 -3.54
N LEU A 47 -2.61 3.34 -3.18
CA LEU A 47 -3.17 3.63 -1.86
C LEU A 47 -3.32 2.40 -0.96
N CYS A 48 -3.56 1.21 -1.53
CA CYS A 48 -3.90 0.03 -0.73
C CYS A 48 -2.71 -0.80 -0.26
N GLY A 49 -1.53 -0.59 -0.85
CA GLY A 49 -0.35 -1.36 -0.49
C GLY A 49 -0.41 -2.86 -0.84
N THR A 50 -1.29 -3.31 -1.76
CA THR A 50 -1.48 -4.74 -2.05
C THR A 50 -0.65 -5.28 -3.22
N CYS A 51 -0.29 -4.43 -4.18
CA CYS A 51 0.50 -4.81 -5.36
C CYS A 51 2.02 -4.82 -5.08
N ARG A 52 2.41 -5.52 -4.01
CA ARG A 52 3.80 -5.57 -3.53
C ARG A 52 4.66 -6.48 -4.39
N VAL A 53 5.87 -6.01 -4.67
CA VAL A 53 6.95 -6.79 -5.29
C VAL A 53 8.23 -6.51 -4.51
N GLU A 54 9.06 -7.51 -4.35
CA GLU A 54 10.40 -7.36 -3.80
C GLU A 54 11.36 -7.08 -4.95
N VAL A 55 12.08 -5.99 -4.88
CA VAL A 55 13.11 -5.61 -5.85
C VAL A 55 14.43 -6.24 -5.41
N VAL A 56 14.93 -7.18 -6.19
CA VAL A 56 16.18 -7.89 -5.93
C VAL A 56 17.38 -7.08 -6.42
N ASP A 57 17.27 -6.52 -7.63
CA ASP A 57 18.24 -5.56 -8.17
C ASP A 57 17.53 -4.23 -8.48
N GLY A 58 17.86 -3.21 -7.71
CA GLY A 58 17.13 -1.94 -7.65
C GLY A 58 17.51 -0.91 -8.72
N LYS A 59 18.39 -1.22 -9.65
CA LYS A 59 18.92 -0.25 -10.63
C LYS A 59 17.87 0.32 -11.57
N GLY A 60 16.79 -0.42 -11.82
CA GLY A 60 15.70 -0.02 -12.71
C GLY A 60 14.47 0.57 -12.02
N ALA A 61 14.44 0.65 -10.71
CA ALA A 61 13.31 1.22 -9.97
C ALA A 61 13.58 2.67 -9.57
N PRO A 62 12.63 3.60 -9.76
CA PRO A 62 12.77 4.98 -9.30
C PRO A 62 12.80 5.07 -7.77
N ALA A 63 13.23 6.21 -7.22
CA ALA A 63 13.19 6.44 -5.78
C ALA A 63 11.77 6.25 -5.20
N MET A 64 11.69 5.72 -3.97
CA MET A 64 10.40 5.53 -3.28
C MET A 64 9.79 6.89 -2.94
N SER A 65 8.51 7.05 -3.24
CA SER A 65 7.78 8.26 -2.85
C SER A 65 7.25 8.15 -1.41
N PRO A 66 7.08 9.27 -0.67
CA PRO A 66 6.51 9.23 0.68
C PRO A 66 5.11 8.59 0.75
N LEU A 67 4.31 8.77 -0.29
CA LEU A 67 2.99 8.15 -0.39
C LEU A 67 3.10 6.63 -0.57
N GLU A 68 4.08 6.15 -1.32
CA GLU A 68 4.33 4.72 -1.48
C GLU A 68 4.74 4.09 -0.16
N GLU A 69 5.65 4.72 0.56
CA GLU A 69 6.11 4.29 1.88
C GLU A 69 4.95 4.21 2.88
N ALA A 70 4.14 5.27 2.98
CA ALA A 70 2.96 5.30 3.84
C ALA A 70 1.95 4.20 3.48
N SER A 71 1.74 3.92 2.18
CA SER A 71 0.84 2.87 1.71
C SER A 71 1.36 1.46 2.02
N LEU A 72 2.67 1.26 1.98
CA LEU A 72 3.32 -0.01 2.34
C LEU A 72 3.18 -0.29 3.84
N LEU A 73 3.41 0.70 4.69
CA LEU A 73 3.29 0.61 6.15
C LEU A 73 1.84 0.47 6.62
N GLY A 74 0.87 0.67 5.75
CA GLY A 74 -0.56 0.63 6.01
C GLY A 74 -1.13 1.99 6.39
N LEU A 75 -1.69 2.68 5.40
CA LEU A 75 -2.42 3.95 5.58
C LEU A 75 -3.74 3.76 6.33
N ILE A 76 -4.30 2.54 6.25
CA ILE A 76 -5.53 2.19 6.94
C ILE A 76 -5.18 1.91 8.41
N PRO A 77 -5.86 2.55 9.38
CA PRO A 77 -5.48 2.50 10.81
C PRO A 77 -5.50 1.12 11.44
N PHE A 78 -6.12 0.13 10.76
CA PHE A 78 -6.39 -1.18 11.36
C PHE A 78 -5.22 -2.16 11.32
N TYR A 79 -4.25 -2.00 10.40
CA TYR A 79 -3.12 -2.92 10.30
C TYR A 79 -1.82 -2.18 10.01
N ALA A 80 -0.90 -2.21 10.96
CA ALA A 80 0.47 -1.84 10.71
C ALA A 80 1.24 -3.03 10.14
N ARG A 81 2.12 -2.77 9.17
CA ARG A 81 2.92 -3.80 8.51
C ARG A 81 4.39 -3.48 8.66
N THR A 82 5.18 -4.50 8.94
CA THR A 82 6.63 -4.40 8.83
C THR A 82 7.02 -4.84 7.43
N VAL A 83 7.58 -3.92 6.66
CA VAL A 83 7.91 -4.14 5.25
C VAL A 83 9.41 -3.93 5.05
N PRO A 84 10.13 -4.91 4.47
CA PRO A 84 11.53 -4.73 4.10
C PRO A 84 11.72 -3.55 3.14
N LYS A 85 12.88 -2.88 3.22
CA LYS A 85 13.18 -1.69 2.40
C LYS A 85 13.23 -1.95 0.90
N ASN A 86 13.44 -3.20 0.49
CA ASN A 86 13.45 -3.62 -0.91
C ASN A 86 12.07 -3.97 -1.48
N VAL A 87 11.02 -3.91 -0.66
CA VAL A 87 9.64 -4.11 -1.13
C VAL A 87 9.06 -2.79 -1.65
N ARG A 88 8.52 -2.85 -2.85
CA ARG A 88 7.98 -1.70 -3.58
C ARG A 88 6.55 -1.97 -4.09
N LEU A 89 5.82 -0.94 -4.42
CA LEU A 89 4.53 -1.06 -5.09
C LEU A 89 4.72 -1.13 -6.61
N SER A 90 4.35 -2.24 -7.23
CA SER A 90 4.48 -2.39 -8.70
C SER A 90 3.71 -1.34 -9.49
N CYS A 91 2.66 -0.75 -8.94
CA CYS A 91 1.91 0.32 -9.60
C CYS A 91 2.63 1.69 -9.59
N ARG A 92 3.68 1.85 -8.77
CA ARG A 92 4.49 3.07 -8.68
C ARG A 92 5.84 2.96 -9.38
N ILE A 93 6.19 1.77 -9.87
CA ILE A 93 7.43 1.55 -10.60
C ILE A 93 7.19 1.77 -12.09
N ALA A 94 7.88 2.77 -12.65
CA ALA A 94 8.11 2.92 -14.08
C ALA A 94 9.46 2.26 -14.40
N VAL A 95 9.46 1.28 -15.28
CA VAL A 95 10.67 0.49 -15.60
C VAL A 95 11.55 1.27 -16.57
N THR A 96 12.71 1.75 -16.11
CA THR A 96 13.66 2.52 -16.95
C THR A 96 14.90 1.73 -17.32
N LYS A 97 15.27 0.74 -16.53
CA LYS A 97 16.43 -0.15 -16.75
C LYS A 97 16.06 -1.57 -16.36
N ASP A 98 16.99 -2.49 -16.53
CA ASP A 98 16.82 -3.87 -16.14
C ASP A 98 16.44 -3.98 -14.66
N LEU A 99 15.48 -4.84 -14.36
CA LEU A 99 14.87 -4.95 -13.05
C LEU A 99 14.61 -6.42 -12.70
N ALA A 100 15.22 -6.90 -11.61
CA ALA A 100 14.94 -8.21 -11.07
C ALA A 100 13.95 -8.10 -9.89
N ILE A 101 12.84 -8.80 -9.96
CA ILE A 101 11.77 -8.77 -8.94
C ILE A 101 11.34 -10.15 -8.50
N LYS A 102 10.83 -10.23 -7.26
CA LYS A 102 10.03 -11.36 -6.77
C LYS A 102 8.61 -10.89 -6.52
N THR A 103 7.65 -11.65 -6.99
CA THR A 103 6.24 -11.43 -6.71
C THR A 103 5.88 -11.97 -5.32
N HIS A 104 4.84 -11.42 -4.70
CA HIS A 104 4.28 -11.87 -3.41
C HIS A 104 5.30 -11.93 -2.25
N PRO A 105 6.01 -10.82 -1.93
CA PRO A 105 6.90 -10.82 -0.78
C PRO A 105 6.12 -11.10 0.51
N ALA A 106 6.72 -11.88 1.42
CA ALA A 106 6.17 -12.08 2.75
C ALA A 106 6.19 -10.74 3.51
N VAL A 107 5.05 -10.36 4.07
CA VAL A 107 4.90 -9.15 4.88
C VAL A 107 4.22 -9.52 6.18
N GLU A 108 4.88 -9.20 7.28
CA GLU A 108 4.36 -9.48 8.61
C GLU A 108 3.50 -8.32 9.12
N VAL A 109 2.47 -8.65 9.91
CA VAL A 109 1.66 -7.65 10.60
C VAL A 109 2.32 -7.34 11.94
N ASP A 110 2.64 -6.08 12.17
CA ASP A 110 3.10 -5.60 13.47
C ASP A 110 1.91 -5.45 14.42
N TRP A 111 1.71 -6.47 15.24
CA TRP A 111 0.60 -6.50 16.21
C TRP A 111 0.72 -5.45 17.30
N ASN A 112 1.94 -5.07 17.70
CA ASN A 112 2.16 -4.05 18.73
C ASN A 112 1.72 -2.68 18.22
N LEU A 113 2.20 -2.32 17.02
CA LEU A 113 1.84 -1.06 16.39
C LEU A 113 0.35 -1.03 16.00
N THR A 114 -0.21 -2.17 15.57
CA THR A 114 -1.64 -2.30 15.27
C THR A 114 -2.49 -2.07 16.51
N ARG A 115 -2.14 -2.69 17.65
CA ARG A 115 -2.82 -2.49 18.93
C ARG A 115 -2.73 -1.04 19.38
N GLN A 116 -1.57 -0.40 19.27
CA GLN A 116 -1.40 1.00 19.62
C GLN A 116 -2.27 1.91 18.75
N ARG A 117 -2.33 1.68 17.44
CA ARG A 117 -3.21 2.44 16.54
C ARG A 117 -4.69 2.26 16.88
N LEU A 118 -5.12 1.02 17.19
CA LEU A 118 -6.50 0.74 17.60
C LEU A 118 -6.86 1.41 18.92
N SER A 119 -5.95 1.39 19.90
CA SER A 119 -6.21 2.09 21.19
C SER A 119 -6.30 3.60 21.00
N MET A 120 -5.45 4.19 20.18
CA MET A 120 -5.54 5.62 19.85
C MET A 120 -6.86 5.95 19.13
N CYS A 121 -7.29 5.13 18.17
CA CYS A 121 -8.60 5.31 17.53
C CYS A 121 -9.76 5.21 18.51
N ALA A 122 -9.72 4.24 19.43
CA ALA A 122 -10.74 4.10 20.48
C ALA A 122 -10.80 5.33 21.39
N ILE A 123 -9.66 5.85 21.82
CA ILE A 123 -9.56 7.08 22.62
C ILE A 123 -10.17 8.26 21.83
N TRP A 124 -9.80 8.44 20.57
CA TRP A 124 -10.35 9.50 19.73
C TRP A 124 -11.85 9.38 19.52
N LEU A 125 -12.39 8.16 19.36
CA LEU A 125 -13.84 7.94 19.25
C LEU A 125 -14.56 8.25 20.57
N MET A 126 -13.99 7.89 21.71
CA MET A 126 -14.59 8.17 23.03
C MET A 126 -14.62 9.68 23.31
N PHE A 127 -13.48 10.35 23.21
CA PHE A 127 -13.39 11.78 23.50
C PHE A 127 -14.04 12.65 22.42
N GLY A 128 -13.80 12.32 21.14
CA GLY A 128 -14.40 13.02 20.01
C GLY A 128 -15.92 12.87 19.95
N GLY A 129 -16.42 11.67 20.23
CA GLY A 129 -17.87 11.40 20.35
C GLY A 129 -18.51 12.16 21.48
N ALA A 130 -17.90 12.16 22.67
CA ALA A 130 -18.39 12.93 23.82
C ALA A 130 -18.38 14.44 23.53
N PHE A 131 -17.31 14.96 22.97
CA PHE A 131 -17.21 16.38 22.56
C PHE A 131 -18.28 16.73 21.52
N PHE A 132 -18.47 15.90 20.51
CA PHE A 132 -19.48 16.10 19.48
C PHE A 132 -20.89 16.12 20.04
N THR A 133 -21.23 15.21 20.96
CA THR A 133 -22.55 15.18 21.62
C THR A 133 -22.81 16.43 22.45
N VAL A 134 -21.82 16.93 23.19
CA VAL A 134 -21.92 18.18 23.95
C VAL A 134 -22.11 19.37 23.02
N MET A 135 -21.34 19.44 21.93
CA MET A 135 -21.46 20.52 20.94
C MET A 135 -22.85 20.54 20.27
N VAL A 136 -23.35 19.37 19.86
CA VAL A 136 -24.69 19.28 19.25
C VAL A 136 -25.76 19.69 20.27
N ARG A 137 -25.65 19.28 21.52
CA ARG A 137 -26.58 19.65 22.58
C ARG A 137 -26.60 21.17 22.81
N LEU A 138 -25.43 21.80 22.92
CA LEU A 138 -25.31 23.25 23.04
C LEU A 138 -25.93 23.99 21.85
N LEU A 139 -25.71 23.51 20.62
CA LEU A 139 -26.30 24.11 19.43
C LEU A 139 -27.83 24.02 19.44
N ILE A 140 -28.39 22.87 19.89
CA ILE A 140 -29.84 22.70 20.04
C ILE A 140 -30.39 23.66 21.10
N GLU A 141 -29.72 23.81 22.26
CA GLU A 141 -30.14 24.72 23.33
C GLU A 141 -30.15 26.17 22.84
N ILE A 142 -29.10 26.61 22.13
CA ILE A 142 -29.03 27.95 21.53
C ILE A 142 -30.16 28.15 20.50
N ALA A 143 -30.41 27.16 19.65
CA ALA A 143 -31.43 27.26 18.59
C ALA A 143 -32.87 27.23 19.14
N THR A 144 -33.09 26.54 20.27
CA THR A 144 -34.43 26.42 20.90
C THR A 144 -34.70 27.47 21.98
N GLY A 145 -33.72 28.32 22.29
CA GLY A 145 -33.87 29.39 23.27
C GLY A 145 -34.05 28.90 24.72
N ARG A 146 -33.56 27.72 25.04
CA ARG A 146 -33.58 27.12 26.40
C ARG A 146 -32.20 27.13 26.97
#